data_0cb7d0d0f50a582953640c5f316d1fd5
#
_entry.id   0cb7d0d0f50a582953640c5f316d1fd5
#
_cell.length_a   1.000
_cell.length_b   1.000
_cell.length_c   1.000
_cell.angle_alpha   90.00
_cell.angle_beta   90.00
_cell.angle_gamma   90.00
#
_symmetry.space_group_name_H-M   'P 1'
#
loop_
_entity.id
_entity.type
_entity.pdbx_description
1 polymer ?
#
loop_
_entity_poly.entity_id
_entity_poly.type
_entity_poly.pdbx_seq_one_letter_code
_entity_poly.pdbx_strand_id
1 'polypeptide(L)'
;LCYYRHHAHGDPFLWPGLNDITAFVDFTAVAEAGFDAGLDVQGYTTQAQFLFNCGVLDCLARRGPQESAGYIRAARAVQRLTAPQEMGELFKVLALSRGLEGPLLGFARGDRLHAL
;
A
#
# COMPACT_ATOMS: atom_id res chain seq x y z
N LEU A 1 7.88 -4.61 -15.77
CA LEU A 1 9.18 -5.15 -15.42
C LEU A 1 9.01 -6.54 -14.81
N CYS A 2 9.89 -7.46 -15.13
CA CYS A 2 9.81 -8.85 -14.66
C CYS A 2 11.00 -9.15 -13.74
N TYR A 3 10.78 -10.02 -12.76
CA TYR A 3 11.80 -10.42 -11.79
C TYR A 3 11.87 -11.94 -11.70
N TYR A 4 13.08 -12.49 -11.81
CA TYR A 4 13.38 -13.88 -11.55
C TYR A 4 14.65 -13.98 -10.73
N ARG A 5 14.56 -14.60 -9.53
CA ARG A 5 15.68 -14.74 -8.58
C ARG A 5 16.47 -13.44 -8.41
N HIS A 6 15.76 -12.33 -8.16
CA HIS A 6 16.30 -10.97 -7.99
C HIS A 6 16.94 -10.36 -9.26
N HIS A 7 16.78 -10.96 -10.43
CA HIS A 7 17.20 -10.39 -11.70
C HIS A 7 16.00 -9.75 -12.40
N ALA A 8 16.14 -8.48 -12.76
CA ALA A 8 15.10 -7.74 -13.48
C ALA A 8 15.31 -7.82 -14.99
N HIS A 9 14.22 -7.99 -15.74
CA HIS A 9 14.23 -7.97 -17.22
C HIS A 9 12.88 -7.48 -17.75
N GLY A 10 12.85 -7.14 -19.04
CA GLY A 10 11.67 -6.57 -19.69
C GLY A 10 10.83 -7.55 -20.51
N ASP A 11 11.16 -8.82 -20.56
CA ASP A 11 10.49 -9.81 -21.41
C ASP A 11 9.52 -10.66 -20.58
N PRO A 12 8.17 -10.40 -20.65
CA PRO A 12 7.19 -11.17 -19.90
C PRO A 12 7.02 -12.61 -20.40
N PHE A 13 7.52 -12.92 -21.57
CA PHE A 13 7.43 -14.26 -22.16
C PHE A 13 8.62 -15.15 -21.85
N LEU A 14 9.67 -14.59 -21.25
CA LEU A 14 10.84 -15.36 -20.81
C LEU A 14 10.46 -16.12 -19.52
N TRP A 15 10.71 -17.44 -19.51
CA TRP A 15 10.42 -18.34 -18.39
C TRP A 15 8.99 -18.19 -17.84
N PRO A 16 7.96 -18.46 -18.66
CA PRO A 16 6.57 -18.33 -18.22
C PRO A 16 6.29 -19.12 -16.94
N GLY A 17 5.62 -18.47 -15.99
CA GLY A 17 5.27 -19.08 -14.69
C GLY A 17 6.37 -19.01 -13.63
N LEU A 18 7.58 -18.54 -13.96
CA LEU A 18 8.69 -18.42 -13.01
C LEU A 18 9.01 -16.97 -12.66
N ASN A 19 8.46 -16.01 -13.39
CA ASN A 19 8.72 -14.58 -13.17
C ASN A 19 7.59 -13.92 -12.38
N ASP A 20 7.94 -12.96 -11.56
CA ASP A 20 7.00 -11.95 -11.08
C ASP A 20 6.91 -10.83 -12.13
N ILE A 21 5.73 -10.61 -12.65
CA ILE A 21 5.48 -9.54 -13.63
C ILE A 21 4.85 -8.37 -12.89
N THR A 22 5.50 -7.21 -12.96
CA THR A 22 5.04 -6.00 -12.27
C THR A 22 4.74 -4.89 -13.26
N ALA A 23 3.77 -4.06 -12.92
CA ALA A 23 3.45 -2.84 -13.64
C ALA A 23 3.03 -1.75 -12.65
N PHE A 24 3.22 -0.50 -13.04
CA PHE A 24 2.62 0.60 -12.30
C PHE A 24 1.11 0.58 -12.47
N VAL A 25 0.39 0.84 -11.39
CA VAL A 25 -1.06 0.91 -11.39
C VAL A 25 -1.50 2.33 -11.71
N ASP A 26 -2.35 2.48 -12.71
CA ASP A 26 -3.05 3.74 -12.98
C ASP A 26 -4.27 3.82 -12.05
N PHE A 27 -4.09 4.44 -10.89
CA PHE A 27 -5.15 4.54 -9.88
C PHE A 27 -6.32 5.40 -10.35
N THR A 28 -6.09 6.39 -11.19
CA THR A 28 -7.18 7.17 -11.79
C THR A 28 -8.07 6.29 -12.64
N ALA A 29 -7.49 5.45 -13.50
CA ALA A 29 -8.25 4.52 -14.34
C ALA A 29 -9.03 3.51 -13.48
N VAL A 30 -8.44 3.00 -12.40
CA VAL A 30 -9.12 2.08 -11.48
C VAL A 30 -10.30 2.77 -10.79
N ALA A 31 -10.10 4.01 -10.31
CA ALA A 31 -11.16 4.78 -9.68
C ALA A 31 -12.31 5.08 -10.65
N GLU A 32 -12.00 5.49 -11.88
CA GLU A 32 -13.00 5.73 -12.92
C GLU A 32 -13.79 4.45 -13.24
N ALA A 33 -13.12 3.33 -13.43
CA ALA A 33 -13.78 2.05 -13.70
C ALA A 33 -14.69 1.63 -12.53
N GLY A 34 -14.25 1.84 -11.30
CA GLY A 34 -15.05 1.60 -10.11
C GLY A 34 -16.29 2.48 -10.06
N PHE A 35 -16.12 3.76 -10.30
CA PHE A 35 -17.23 4.73 -10.36
C PHE A 35 -18.25 4.36 -11.44
N ASP A 36 -17.80 4.04 -12.64
CA ASP A 36 -18.66 3.62 -13.75
C ASP A 36 -19.42 2.32 -13.44
N ALA A 37 -18.83 1.45 -12.62
CA ALA A 37 -19.49 0.22 -12.15
C ALA A 37 -20.44 0.44 -10.97
N GLY A 38 -20.65 1.68 -10.52
CA GLY A 38 -21.54 2.02 -9.42
C GLY A 38 -20.91 1.92 -8.03
N LEU A 39 -19.60 1.98 -7.94
CA LEU A 39 -18.89 2.04 -6.66
C LEU A 39 -18.56 3.49 -6.30
N ASP A 40 -18.48 3.74 -5.00
CA ASP A 40 -17.99 5.01 -4.46
C ASP A 40 -16.48 4.93 -4.24
N VAL A 41 -15.78 5.99 -4.59
CA VAL A 41 -14.34 6.13 -4.29
C VAL A 41 -14.22 6.70 -2.88
N GLN A 42 -13.84 5.87 -1.93
CA GLN A 42 -13.83 6.23 -0.50
C GLN A 42 -12.55 6.93 -0.05
N GLY A 43 -11.43 6.59 -0.63
CA GLY A 43 -10.18 7.19 -0.23
C GLY A 43 -9.02 6.76 -1.12
N TYR A 44 -7.99 7.60 -1.14
CA TYR A 44 -6.74 7.36 -1.85
C TYR A 44 -5.61 8.01 -1.07
N THR A 45 -4.61 7.24 -0.71
CA THR A 45 -3.46 7.76 0.02
C THR A 45 -2.22 6.88 -0.17
N THR A 46 -1.10 7.30 0.41
CA THR A 46 0.12 6.48 0.43
C THR A 46 -0.01 5.33 1.42
N GLN A 47 0.77 4.27 1.19
CA GLN A 47 0.85 3.15 2.14
C GLN A 47 1.25 3.61 3.54
N ALA A 48 2.23 4.51 3.65
CA ALA A 48 2.67 5.03 4.94
C ALA A 48 1.52 5.71 5.68
N GLN A 49 0.81 6.62 5.02
CA GLN A 49 -0.30 7.34 5.64
C GLN A 49 -1.43 6.41 6.06
N PHE A 50 -1.77 5.46 5.19
CA PHE A 50 -2.78 4.45 5.51
C PHE A 50 -2.40 3.65 6.76
N LEU A 51 -1.18 3.15 6.83
CA LEU A 51 -0.71 2.36 7.98
C LEU A 51 -0.66 3.19 9.26
N PHE A 52 -0.22 4.45 9.20
CA PHE A 52 -0.23 5.34 10.36
C PHE A 52 -1.66 5.61 10.84
N ASN A 53 -2.59 5.86 9.94
CA ASN A 53 -4.00 6.03 10.29
C ASN A 53 -4.60 4.78 10.94
N CYS A 54 -4.21 3.60 10.49
CA CYS A 54 -4.68 2.32 11.03
C CYS A 54 -4.00 1.89 12.32
N GLY A 55 -3.03 2.66 12.83
CA GLY A 55 -2.42 2.42 14.13
C GLY A 55 -1.21 1.48 14.10
N VAL A 56 -0.41 1.50 13.03
CA VAL A 56 0.79 0.65 12.92
C VAL A 56 1.78 0.89 14.06
N LEU A 57 1.91 2.13 14.55
CA LEU A 57 2.82 2.46 15.66
C LEU A 57 2.32 1.87 16.98
N ASP A 58 1.01 1.83 17.21
CA ASP A 58 0.43 1.17 18.38
C ASP A 58 0.62 -0.34 18.32
N CYS A 59 0.49 -0.93 17.14
CA CYS A 59 0.78 -2.34 16.92
C CYS A 59 2.25 -2.66 17.22
N LEU A 60 3.17 -1.79 16.80
CA LEU A 60 4.59 -1.92 17.08
C LEU A 60 4.87 -1.88 18.60
N ALA A 61 4.25 -0.93 19.31
CA ALA A 61 4.42 -0.77 20.76
C ALA A 61 4.00 -2.02 21.55
N ARG A 62 3.07 -2.81 21.03
CA ARG A 62 2.60 -4.05 21.65
C ARG A 62 3.55 -5.23 21.46
N ARG A 63 4.62 -5.09 20.68
CA ARG A 63 5.59 -6.16 20.42
C ARG A 63 6.56 -6.40 21.57
N GLY A 64 6.45 -5.62 22.66
CA GLY A 64 7.25 -5.75 23.85
C GLY A 64 8.20 -4.57 24.07
N PRO A 65 9.18 -4.71 24.98
CA PRO A 65 10.14 -3.63 25.25
C PRO A 65 10.95 -3.25 24.01
N GLN A 66 11.29 -1.96 23.90
CA GLN A 66 12.05 -1.42 22.76
C GLN A 66 13.42 -2.10 22.57
N GLU A 67 13.95 -2.72 23.63
CA GLU A 67 15.25 -3.40 23.61
C GLU A 67 15.15 -4.85 23.19
N SER A 68 13.94 -5.41 23.09
CA SER A 68 13.76 -6.82 22.71
C SER A 68 14.06 -7.04 21.23
N ALA A 69 14.59 -8.24 20.91
CA ALA A 69 14.87 -8.62 19.54
C ALA A 69 13.59 -8.63 18.67
N GLY A 70 12.46 -9.02 19.25
CA GLY A 70 11.17 -9.02 18.57
C GLY A 70 10.71 -7.62 18.19
N TYR A 71 10.86 -6.65 19.09
CA TYR A 71 10.54 -5.26 18.81
C TYR A 71 11.46 -4.68 17.73
N ILE A 72 12.77 -4.92 17.81
CA ILE A 72 13.73 -4.39 16.84
C ILE A 72 13.42 -4.91 15.42
N ARG A 73 13.10 -6.19 15.28
CA ARG A 73 12.71 -6.75 13.98
C ARG A 73 11.42 -6.14 13.46
N ALA A 74 10.42 -5.98 14.31
CA ALA A 74 9.15 -5.35 13.96
C ALA A 74 9.34 -3.88 13.58
N ALA A 75 10.17 -3.14 14.31
CA ALA A 75 10.49 -1.74 14.02
C ALA A 75 11.16 -1.58 12.65
N ARG A 76 12.09 -2.47 12.31
CA ARG A 76 12.72 -2.48 10.97
C ARG A 76 11.70 -2.76 9.86
N ALA A 77 10.77 -3.69 10.10
CA ALA A 77 9.70 -3.99 9.14
C ALA A 77 8.78 -2.79 8.95
N VAL A 78 8.37 -2.13 10.02
CA VAL A 78 7.55 -0.90 9.96
C VAL A 78 8.29 0.19 9.20
N GLN A 79 9.56 0.39 9.47
CA GLN A 79 10.38 1.39 8.77
C GLN A 79 10.42 1.12 7.27
N ARG A 80 10.61 -0.13 6.86
CA ARG A 80 10.63 -0.52 5.45
C ARG A 80 9.29 -0.27 4.77
N LEU A 81 8.19 -0.57 5.46
CA LEU A 81 6.84 -0.37 4.93
C LEU A 81 6.44 1.10 4.81
N THR A 82 7.00 1.98 5.64
CA THR A 82 6.56 3.38 5.77
C THR A 82 7.57 4.41 5.28
N ALA A 83 8.84 4.04 5.10
CA ALA A 83 9.86 4.99 4.65
C ALA A 83 9.55 5.51 3.24
N PRO A 84 9.59 6.83 3.00
CA PRO A 84 9.26 7.42 1.70
C PRO A 84 10.15 6.91 0.57
N GLN A 85 11.42 6.66 0.83
CA GLN A 85 12.39 6.16 -0.15
C GLN A 85 12.26 4.65 -0.42
N GLU A 86 11.45 3.94 0.35
CA GLU A 86 11.21 2.51 0.17
C GLU A 86 9.76 2.28 -0.28
N MET A 87 8.90 1.77 0.60
CA MET A 87 7.53 1.38 0.25
C MET A 87 6.47 2.41 0.62
N GLY A 88 6.80 3.34 1.51
CA GLY A 88 5.81 4.21 2.13
C GLY A 88 5.13 5.18 1.18
N GLU A 89 5.88 5.79 0.28
CA GLU A 89 5.36 6.77 -0.68
C GLU A 89 5.07 6.15 -2.05
N LEU A 90 5.87 5.17 -2.47
CA LEU A 90 5.72 4.54 -3.78
C LEU A 90 4.42 3.74 -3.89
N PHE A 91 4.09 2.98 -2.86
CA PHE A 91 2.86 2.21 -2.84
C PHE A 91 1.68 3.04 -2.36
N LYS A 92 0.54 2.84 -2.99
CA LYS A 92 -0.70 3.58 -2.72
C LYS A 92 -1.80 2.63 -2.29
N VAL A 93 -2.80 3.17 -1.61
CA VAL A 93 -4.00 2.45 -1.21
C VAL A 93 -5.20 3.20 -1.76
N LEU A 94 -6.06 2.48 -2.47
CA LEU A 94 -7.34 2.98 -2.98
C LEU A 94 -8.45 2.14 -2.38
N ALA A 95 -9.50 2.77 -1.89
CA ALA A 95 -10.68 2.09 -1.39
C ALA A 95 -11.89 2.43 -2.25
N LEU A 96 -12.55 1.39 -2.71
CA LEU A 96 -13.84 1.45 -3.40
C LEU A 96 -14.88 0.75 -2.55
N SER A 97 -16.11 1.27 -2.51
CA SER A 97 -17.16 0.67 -1.70
C SER A 97 -18.51 0.74 -2.40
N ARG A 98 -19.45 -0.04 -1.89
CA ARG A 98 -20.86 0.04 -2.29
C ARG A 98 -21.70 0.03 -1.03
N GLY A 99 -22.49 1.11 -0.83
CA GLY A 99 -23.41 1.20 0.30
C GLY A 99 -22.73 1.34 1.67
N LEU A 100 -21.45 1.70 1.70
CA LEU A 100 -20.74 1.96 2.96
C LEU A 100 -20.99 3.41 3.39
N GLU A 101 -21.45 3.59 4.62
CA GLU A 101 -21.62 4.90 5.22
C GLU A 101 -20.48 5.21 6.19
N GLY A 102 -20.07 6.47 6.19
CA GLY A 102 -19.05 6.97 7.10
C GLY A 102 -17.62 6.82 6.60
N PRO A 103 -16.68 7.52 7.26
CA PRO A 103 -15.29 7.53 6.87
C PRO A 103 -14.57 6.22 7.23
N LEU A 104 -13.58 5.85 6.42
CA LEU A 104 -12.69 4.73 6.71
C LEU A 104 -11.48 5.21 7.51
N LEU A 105 -11.10 4.45 8.53
CA LEU A 105 -9.99 4.80 9.43
C LEU A 105 -8.67 5.05 8.68
N GLY A 106 -8.37 4.23 7.68
CA GLY A 106 -7.12 4.34 6.90
C GLY A 106 -6.99 5.65 6.12
N PHE A 107 -8.07 6.40 5.96
CA PHE A 107 -8.09 7.67 5.23
C PHE A 107 -8.48 8.86 6.12
N ALA A 108 -8.44 8.69 7.44
CA ALA A 108 -8.84 9.73 8.39
C ALA A 108 -7.99 11.00 8.26
N ARG A 109 -6.71 10.86 7.91
CA ARG A 109 -5.79 11.97 7.66
C ARG A 109 -5.02 11.71 6.39
N GLY A 110 -4.62 12.77 5.68
CA GLY A 110 -3.76 12.68 4.51
C GLY A 110 -4.40 12.01 3.31
N ASP A 111 -5.72 12.04 3.19
CA ASP A 111 -6.43 11.56 2.01
C ASP A 111 -6.03 12.39 0.80
N ARG A 112 -5.70 11.71 -0.30
CA ARG A 112 -5.24 12.34 -1.54
C ARG A 112 -6.22 12.14 -2.70
N LEU A 113 -7.51 12.01 -2.43
CA LEU A 113 -8.54 11.89 -3.49
C LEU A 113 -8.41 12.98 -4.55
N HIS A 114 -8.04 14.18 -4.15
CA HIS A 114 -7.83 15.30 -5.06
C HIS A 114 -6.69 15.07 -6.06
N ALA A 115 -5.83 14.11 -5.85
CA ALA A 115 -4.70 13.79 -6.73
C ALA A 115 -5.03 12.71 -7.79
N LEU A 116 -6.25 12.16 -7.73
CA LEU A 116 -6.70 11.18 -8.73
C LEU A 116 -7.07 11.84 -10.07
#